data_c4f40e7737993ac7e38d7020fcdbccc2
#
_entry.id   c4f40e7737993ac7e38d7020fcdbccc2
#
_cell.length_a   1.000
_cell.length_b   1.000
_cell.length_c   1.000
_cell.angle_alpha   90.00
_cell.angle_beta   90.00
_cell.angle_gamma   90.00
#
_symmetry.space_group_name_H-M   'P 1'
#
loop_
_entity.id
_entity.type
_entity.pdbx_description
1 polymer ?
#
loop_
_entity_poly.entity_id
_entity_poly.type
_entity_poly.pdbx_seq_one_letter_code
_entity_poly.pdbx_strand_id
1 'polypeptide(L)'
;MGSEMCIRDRVNELNADRLDELLSELVQTNIEVWRCHLTAPMGRAADRPEWILRPWRVVEVLDTLAAMQLELVASAKENNVPLKDALDIKLGSNLGYYGPNEQILRSSIGGHANHYTGCTAGSTSLGIESDGTIKSCPSLPTAPYQVGNVRDVDLRDVWSRSPELGFTRDTRVDELWGFCATCDFKDVCQGGCSFMTHTTFGRRGNNPFCYHRVTQLQKQGLRENIRQTEPAPGLPYDFGTFEIVEEAWNDDWRDEPRLDRDAGSSVQVTLSPRRGTAAA
;
A
#
# COMPACT_ATOMS: atom_id res chain seq x y z
N MET A 1 -23.32 17.55 -11.04
CA MET A 1 -22.25 17.03 -10.17
C MET A 1 -21.33 16.23 -11.06
N GLY A 2 -20.13 16.77 -11.39
CA GLY A 2 -19.10 16.01 -12.08
C GLY A 2 -18.61 14.91 -11.15
N SER A 3 -18.45 13.69 -11.66
CA SER A 3 -17.78 12.63 -10.91
C SER A 3 -16.29 13.01 -10.83
N GLU A 4 -15.74 13.13 -9.62
CA GLU A 4 -14.31 13.29 -9.43
C GLU A 4 -13.57 12.16 -10.14
N MET A 5 -12.73 12.50 -11.11
CA MET A 5 -11.92 11.50 -11.80
C MET A 5 -10.65 11.22 -11.00
N CYS A 6 -10.58 10.03 -10.43
CA CYS A 6 -9.44 9.56 -9.65
C CYS A 6 -8.76 8.38 -10.35
N ILE A 7 -7.49 8.53 -10.69
CA ILE A 7 -6.65 7.42 -11.12
C ILE A 7 -5.97 6.81 -9.90
N ARG A 8 -5.92 5.46 -9.84
CA ARG A 8 -5.29 4.68 -8.76
C ARG A 8 -4.23 3.77 -9.34
N ASP A 9 -2.99 4.16 -9.16
CA ASP A 9 -1.83 3.42 -9.65
C ASP A 9 -1.20 2.52 -8.61
N ARG A 10 -0.41 1.56 -9.11
CA ARG A 10 0.37 0.63 -8.32
C ARG A 10 1.86 0.88 -8.56
N VAL A 11 2.52 1.44 -7.56
CA VAL A 11 3.97 1.63 -7.56
C VAL A 11 4.66 0.31 -7.23
N ASN A 12 5.70 -0.02 -7.99
CA ASN A 12 6.47 -1.25 -7.87
C ASN A 12 7.88 -1.04 -8.48
N GLU A 13 8.71 -2.10 -8.52
CA GLU A 13 10.08 -2.01 -9.07
C GLU A 13 10.14 -1.61 -10.55
N LEU A 14 9.07 -1.84 -11.34
CA LEU A 14 9.05 -1.54 -12.77
C LEU A 14 8.79 -0.05 -13.10
N ASN A 15 8.19 0.70 -12.16
CA ASN A 15 7.74 2.07 -12.44
C ASN A 15 8.13 3.10 -11.38
N ALA A 16 8.75 2.69 -10.28
CA ALA A 16 9.13 3.61 -9.20
C ALA A 16 10.10 4.72 -9.66
N ASP A 17 10.92 4.46 -10.68
CA ASP A 17 11.88 5.42 -11.24
C ASP A 17 11.29 6.32 -12.35
N ARG A 18 10.01 6.16 -12.67
CA ARG A 18 9.36 6.83 -13.82
C ARG A 18 8.03 7.48 -13.44
N LEU A 19 7.90 7.88 -12.20
CA LEU A 19 6.68 8.54 -11.71
C LEU A 19 6.49 9.93 -12.33
N ASP A 20 7.58 10.59 -12.69
CA ASP A 20 7.60 11.88 -13.40
C ASP A 20 7.03 11.77 -14.82
N GLU A 21 7.40 10.72 -15.55
CA GLU A 21 6.83 10.45 -16.88
C GLU A 21 5.32 10.24 -16.79
N LEU A 22 4.89 9.43 -15.81
CA LEU A 22 3.46 9.18 -15.58
C LEU A 22 2.73 10.47 -15.18
N LEU A 23 3.30 11.29 -14.30
CA LEU A 23 2.73 12.59 -13.95
C LEU A 23 2.58 13.48 -15.18
N SER A 24 3.57 13.50 -16.08
CA SER A 24 3.56 14.29 -17.31
C SER A 24 2.42 13.90 -18.25
N GLU A 25 2.01 12.63 -18.27
CA GLU A 25 0.84 12.15 -19.00
C GLU A 25 -0.45 12.55 -18.28
N LEU A 26 -0.49 12.39 -16.95
CA LEU A 26 -1.68 12.62 -16.14
C LEU A 26 -2.12 14.10 -16.13
N VAL A 27 -1.19 15.04 -16.09
CA VAL A 27 -1.51 16.48 -16.13
C VAL A 27 -2.15 16.93 -17.44
N GLN A 28 -2.04 16.13 -18.51
CA GLN A 28 -2.70 16.39 -19.79
C GLN A 28 -4.16 15.88 -19.81
N THR A 29 -4.57 15.20 -18.77
CA THR A 29 -5.93 14.69 -18.61
C THR A 29 -6.73 15.60 -17.67
N ASN A 30 -8.03 15.40 -17.58
CA ASN A 30 -8.89 16.16 -16.66
C ASN A 30 -9.10 15.41 -15.33
N ILE A 31 -8.08 14.69 -14.83
CA ILE A 31 -8.17 14.02 -13.53
C ILE A 31 -7.93 15.01 -12.39
N GLU A 32 -8.65 14.83 -11.31
CA GLU A 32 -8.55 15.65 -10.10
C GLU A 32 -7.58 15.03 -9.08
N VAL A 33 -7.52 13.70 -9.02
CA VAL A 33 -6.74 12.98 -8.03
C VAL A 33 -5.94 11.85 -8.65
N TRP A 34 -4.65 11.85 -8.38
CA TRP A 34 -3.77 10.70 -8.62
C TRP A 34 -3.43 10.01 -7.30
N ARG A 35 -3.95 8.80 -7.10
CA ARG A 35 -3.74 8.04 -5.88
C ARG A 35 -2.74 6.91 -6.07
N CYS A 36 -1.60 7.02 -5.42
CA CYS A 36 -0.52 6.04 -5.48
C CYS A 36 -0.66 4.98 -4.37
N HIS A 37 -0.60 3.72 -4.74
CA HIS A 37 -0.56 2.56 -3.85
C HIS A 37 0.66 1.70 -4.16
N LEU A 38 1.14 0.90 -3.22
CA LEU A 38 2.11 -0.15 -3.54
C LEU A 38 1.42 -1.34 -4.18
N THR A 39 2.14 -2.01 -5.08
CA THR A 39 1.79 -3.37 -5.50
C THR A 39 1.99 -4.32 -4.32
N ALA A 40 0.93 -4.99 -3.92
CA ALA A 40 1.00 -6.03 -2.89
C ALA A 40 1.31 -7.38 -3.55
N PRO A 41 2.05 -8.29 -2.87
CA PRO A 41 2.40 -9.61 -3.38
C PRO A 41 1.18 -10.55 -3.33
N MET A 42 0.15 -10.25 -4.11
CA MET A 42 -1.11 -10.99 -4.16
C MET A 42 -1.58 -11.20 -5.59
N GLY A 43 -2.23 -12.30 -5.85
CA GLY A 43 -2.74 -12.66 -7.16
C GLY A 43 -1.59 -12.78 -8.16
N ARG A 44 -1.68 -12.17 -9.34
CA ARG A 44 -0.63 -12.24 -10.36
C ARG A 44 0.70 -11.61 -9.93
N ALA A 45 0.68 -10.64 -9.04
CA ALA A 45 1.91 -10.05 -8.50
C ALA A 45 2.64 -11.01 -7.55
N ALA A 46 1.94 -11.97 -6.96
CA ALA A 46 2.56 -13.02 -6.15
C ALA A 46 3.44 -13.99 -6.97
N ASP A 47 3.19 -14.10 -8.28
CA ASP A 47 4.00 -14.90 -9.20
C ASP A 47 5.28 -14.16 -9.66
N ARG A 48 5.43 -12.92 -9.25
CA ARG A 48 6.52 -12.01 -9.66
C ARG A 48 7.07 -11.24 -8.45
N PRO A 49 7.69 -11.92 -7.50
CA PRO A 49 8.21 -11.29 -6.28
C PRO A 49 9.22 -10.18 -6.56
N GLU A 50 9.92 -10.26 -7.70
CA GLU A 50 10.87 -9.25 -8.17
C GLU A 50 10.22 -7.91 -8.53
N TRP A 51 8.90 -7.87 -8.74
CA TRP A 51 8.17 -6.63 -9.00
C TRP A 51 7.81 -5.89 -7.71
N ILE A 52 7.84 -6.57 -6.57
CA ILE A 52 7.48 -5.93 -5.30
C ILE A 52 8.58 -4.94 -4.94
N LEU A 53 8.18 -3.71 -4.64
CA LEU A 53 9.12 -2.65 -4.28
C LEU A 53 9.98 -3.08 -3.10
N ARG A 54 11.30 -2.92 -3.19
CA ARG A 54 12.19 -3.12 -2.05
C ARG A 54 11.83 -2.14 -0.93
N PRO A 55 11.67 -2.58 0.32
CA PRO A 55 11.16 -1.73 1.41
C PRO A 55 11.89 -0.41 1.57
N TRP A 56 13.22 -0.39 1.46
CA TRP A 56 14.01 0.82 1.62
C TRP A 56 13.79 1.86 0.50
N ARG A 57 13.30 1.47 -0.68
CA ARG A 57 12.96 2.39 -1.77
C ARG A 57 11.72 3.24 -1.52
N VAL A 58 10.96 2.92 -0.49
CA VAL A 58 9.77 3.72 -0.13
C VAL A 58 10.12 5.18 0.17
N VAL A 59 11.34 5.45 0.67
CA VAL A 59 11.83 6.81 0.93
C VAL A 59 11.95 7.59 -0.38
N GLU A 60 12.62 7.01 -1.37
CA GLU A 60 12.77 7.60 -2.71
C GLU A 60 11.41 7.92 -3.35
N VAL A 61 10.51 6.94 -3.36
CA VAL A 61 9.16 7.11 -3.93
C VAL A 61 8.40 8.25 -3.25
N LEU A 62 8.43 8.32 -1.93
CA LEU A 62 7.69 9.33 -1.18
C LEU A 62 8.30 10.72 -1.34
N ASP A 63 9.62 10.83 -1.37
CA ASP A 63 10.29 12.12 -1.60
C ASP A 63 10.02 12.63 -3.02
N THR A 64 10.03 11.75 -4.02
CA THR A 64 9.67 12.07 -5.41
C THR A 64 8.22 12.56 -5.50
N LEU A 65 7.26 11.81 -4.95
CA LEU A 65 5.85 12.23 -4.96
C LEU A 65 5.61 13.55 -4.22
N ALA A 66 6.34 13.80 -3.13
CA ALA A 66 6.24 15.06 -2.40
C ALA A 66 6.79 16.24 -3.20
N ALA A 67 7.93 16.08 -3.88
CA ALA A 67 8.49 17.09 -4.77
C ALA A 67 7.50 17.43 -5.89
N MET A 68 6.96 16.42 -6.55
CA MET A 68 5.93 16.58 -7.59
C MET A 68 4.69 17.34 -7.08
N GLN A 69 4.20 17.00 -5.89
CA GLN A 69 3.06 17.68 -5.28
C GLN A 69 3.34 19.16 -5.03
N LEU A 70 4.55 19.49 -4.57
CA LEU A 70 4.97 20.88 -4.35
C LEU A 70 5.07 21.65 -5.67
N GLU A 71 5.59 21.04 -6.73
CA GLU A 71 5.66 21.62 -8.07
C GLU A 71 4.26 21.89 -8.65
N LEU A 72 3.32 20.95 -8.50
CA LEU A 72 1.92 21.16 -8.91
C LEU A 72 1.27 22.34 -8.19
N VAL A 73 1.51 22.48 -6.88
CA VAL A 73 1.02 23.61 -6.09
C VAL A 73 1.67 24.92 -6.54
N ALA A 74 2.97 24.95 -6.82
CA ALA A 74 3.67 26.12 -7.30
C ALA A 74 3.15 26.55 -8.68
N SER A 75 3.04 25.61 -9.62
CA SER A 75 2.50 25.85 -10.96
C SER A 75 1.06 26.38 -10.93
N ALA A 76 0.20 25.80 -10.08
CA ALA A 76 -1.16 26.28 -9.93
C ALA A 76 -1.22 27.75 -9.46
N LYS A 77 -0.37 28.12 -8.50
CA LYS A 77 -0.28 29.52 -8.02
C LYS A 77 0.22 30.48 -9.10
N GLU A 78 1.27 30.10 -9.83
CA GLU A 78 1.85 30.92 -10.91
C GLU A 78 0.84 31.17 -12.04
N ASN A 79 0.03 30.16 -12.35
CA ASN A 79 -0.96 30.22 -13.42
C ASN A 79 -2.34 30.70 -12.95
N ASN A 80 -2.48 31.13 -11.68
CA ASN A 80 -3.74 31.56 -11.06
C ASN A 80 -4.85 30.50 -11.14
N VAL A 81 -4.48 29.21 -11.11
CA VAL A 81 -5.43 28.09 -11.00
C VAL A 81 -5.81 27.94 -9.53
N PRO A 82 -7.11 27.89 -9.18
CA PRO A 82 -7.53 27.62 -7.81
C PRO A 82 -6.95 26.28 -7.32
N LEU A 83 -6.35 26.24 -6.13
CA LEU A 83 -5.71 25.03 -5.61
C LEU A 83 -6.62 23.79 -5.56
N LYS A 84 -7.92 23.99 -5.38
CA LYS A 84 -8.93 22.91 -5.41
C LYS A 84 -9.12 22.27 -6.80
N ASP A 85 -8.70 22.97 -7.86
CA ASP A 85 -8.81 22.53 -9.25
C ASP A 85 -7.47 22.00 -9.80
N ALA A 86 -6.40 22.03 -8.97
CA ALA A 86 -5.11 21.44 -9.30
C ALA A 86 -5.13 19.93 -9.08
N LEU A 87 -4.37 19.19 -9.89
CA LEU A 87 -4.16 17.76 -9.69
C LEU A 87 -3.56 17.49 -8.29
N ASP A 88 -4.20 16.63 -7.52
CA ASP A 88 -3.82 16.31 -6.14
C ASP A 88 -3.25 14.89 -6.06
N ILE A 89 -1.98 14.75 -5.62
CA ILE A 89 -1.33 13.47 -5.42
C ILE A 89 -1.68 12.96 -4.02
N LYS A 90 -2.25 11.75 -3.94
CA LYS A 90 -2.66 11.11 -2.69
C LYS A 90 -1.96 9.79 -2.46
N LEU A 91 -1.57 9.54 -1.23
CA LEU A 91 -1.10 8.21 -0.85
C LEU A 91 -2.28 7.26 -0.56
N GLY A 92 -2.15 6.04 -1.05
CA GLY A 92 -2.95 4.93 -0.57
C GLY A 92 -2.57 4.54 0.87
N SER A 93 -3.45 3.80 1.53
CA SER A 93 -3.22 3.36 2.91
C SER A 93 -2.05 2.39 3.07
N ASN A 94 -1.56 1.80 1.98
CA ASN A 94 -0.49 0.80 2.01
C ASN A 94 0.90 1.37 1.63
N LEU A 95 1.03 2.67 1.42
CA LEU A 95 2.27 3.32 1.01
C LEU A 95 2.75 4.30 2.07
N GLY A 96 3.92 4.04 2.65
CA GLY A 96 4.72 4.89 3.50
C GLY A 96 4.03 5.50 4.72
N TYR A 97 4.77 5.76 5.78
CA TYR A 97 4.20 6.32 7.01
C TYR A 97 5.23 7.19 7.72
N TYR A 98 4.77 8.33 8.25
CA TYR A 98 5.52 9.21 9.16
C TYR A 98 6.88 9.69 8.62
N GLY A 99 6.93 10.00 7.33
CA GLY A 99 8.03 10.74 6.74
C GLY A 99 7.89 12.25 6.93
N PRO A 100 8.93 13.04 6.59
CA PRO A 100 8.89 14.49 6.73
C PRO A 100 7.81 15.15 5.88
N ASN A 101 7.42 14.51 4.79
CA ASN A 101 6.43 14.96 3.83
C ASN A 101 5.03 14.33 4.05
N GLU A 102 4.80 13.68 5.18
CA GLU A 102 3.55 12.98 5.49
C GLU A 102 2.32 13.89 5.29
N GLN A 103 2.37 15.10 5.82
CA GLN A 103 1.26 16.04 5.71
C GLN A 103 1.02 16.51 4.27
N ILE A 104 2.07 16.72 3.48
CA ILE A 104 1.95 17.13 2.07
C ILE A 104 1.19 16.08 1.27
N LEU A 105 1.50 14.79 1.48
CA LEU A 105 0.97 13.67 0.70
C LEU A 105 -0.35 13.10 1.26
N ARG A 106 -0.70 13.38 2.52
CA ARG A 106 -1.94 12.89 3.16
C ARG A 106 -3.05 13.93 3.20
N SER A 107 -2.69 15.22 3.19
CA SER A 107 -3.67 16.30 3.17
C SER A 107 -4.17 16.56 1.76
N SER A 108 -5.38 17.08 1.62
CA SER A 108 -5.84 17.65 0.34
C SER A 108 -5.17 19.00 0.11
N ILE A 109 -4.88 19.34 -1.13
CA ILE A 109 -4.35 20.65 -1.49
C ILE A 109 -5.32 21.73 -0.98
N GLY A 110 -4.81 22.65 -0.15
CA GLY A 110 -5.63 23.70 0.47
C GLY A 110 -6.57 23.20 1.59
N GLY A 111 -6.50 21.93 1.98
CA GLY A 111 -7.27 21.33 3.06
C GLY A 111 -6.56 21.32 4.41
N HIS A 112 -7.18 20.65 5.38
CA HIS A 112 -6.59 20.48 6.71
C HIS A 112 -5.41 19.50 6.68
N ALA A 113 -4.41 19.76 7.52
CA ALA A 113 -3.29 18.85 7.73
C ALA A 113 -3.78 17.48 8.20
N ASN A 114 -3.29 16.44 7.58
CA ASN A 114 -3.66 15.06 7.88
C ASN A 114 -2.42 14.16 7.92
N HIS A 115 -2.54 13.05 8.62
CA HIS A 115 -1.51 12.01 8.71
C HIS A 115 -2.16 10.63 8.78
N TYR A 116 -1.37 9.59 8.68
CA TYR A 116 -1.88 8.23 8.78
C TYR A 116 -2.30 7.92 10.24
N THR A 117 -3.51 7.43 10.41
CA THR A 117 -4.12 7.15 11.74
C THR A 117 -4.46 5.67 11.93
N GLY A 118 -3.77 4.80 11.22
CA GLY A 118 -4.01 3.36 11.29
C GLY A 118 -4.91 2.82 10.17
N CYS A 119 -5.10 1.51 10.18
CA CYS A 119 -5.94 0.82 9.23
C CYS A 119 -7.43 1.06 9.52
N THR A 120 -8.20 1.40 8.49
CA THR A 120 -9.64 1.70 8.62
C THR A 120 -10.53 0.46 8.47
N ALA A 121 -9.95 -0.70 8.20
CA ALA A 121 -10.69 -1.96 8.05
C ALA A 121 -11.47 -2.29 9.33
N GLY A 122 -12.78 -2.47 9.21
CA GLY A 122 -13.65 -2.78 10.37
C GLY A 122 -13.86 -1.64 11.36
N SER A 123 -13.24 -0.45 11.16
CA SER A 123 -13.49 0.74 11.99
C SER A 123 -14.39 1.75 11.28
N THR A 124 -14.14 2.03 10.00
CA THR A 124 -14.94 2.94 9.19
C THR A 124 -15.36 2.32 7.85
N SER A 125 -14.84 1.15 7.53
CA SER A 125 -15.11 0.45 6.28
C SER A 125 -15.22 -1.05 6.49
N LEU A 126 -15.99 -1.71 5.63
CA LEU A 126 -16.06 -3.17 5.49
C LEU A 126 -16.09 -3.53 4.01
N GLY A 127 -15.85 -4.79 3.69
CA GLY A 127 -16.00 -5.38 2.37
C GLY A 127 -17.16 -6.37 2.34
N ILE A 128 -17.86 -6.39 1.21
CA ILE A 128 -18.85 -7.42 0.90
C ILE A 128 -18.43 -8.03 -0.44
N GLU A 129 -18.23 -9.34 -0.43
CA GLU A 129 -17.89 -10.12 -1.63
C GLU A 129 -19.13 -10.31 -2.52
N SER A 130 -18.91 -10.72 -3.76
CA SER A 130 -20.00 -10.95 -4.73
C SER A 130 -21.01 -12.03 -4.30
N ASP A 131 -20.57 -12.98 -3.47
CA ASP A 131 -21.43 -14.02 -2.88
C ASP A 131 -22.17 -13.56 -1.63
N GLY A 132 -21.90 -12.33 -1.16
CA GLY A 132 -22.47 -11.75 0.04
C GLY A 132 -21.64 -11.96 1.31
N THR A 133 -20.47 -12.58 1.24
CA THR A 133 -19.55 -12.74 2.39
C THR A 133 -19.06 -11.38 2.86
N ILE A 134 -19.15 -11.15 4.17
CA ILE A 134 -18.71 -9.90 4.83
C ILE A 134 -17.31 -10.11 5.38
N LYS A 135 -16.43 -9.12 5.18
CA LYS A 135 -15.09 -9.06 5.77
C LYS A 135 -14.68 -7.63 6.14
N SER A 136 -13.65 -7.49 6.95
CA SER A 136 -13.23 -6.19 7.47
C SER A 136 -12.67 -5.23 6.39
N CYS A 137 -12.07 -5.76 5.34
CA CYS A 137 -11.53 -4.97 4.23
C CYS A 137 -11.69 -5.73 2.89
N PRO A 138 -12.12 -5.07 1.80
CA PRO A 138 -12.24 -5.71 0.49
C PRO A 138 -10.96 -6.35 -0.03
N SER A 139 -9.81 -5.80 0.35
CA SER A 139 -8.49 -6.27 -0.12
C SER A 139 -7.90 -7.42 0.69
N LEU A 140 -8.34 -7.63 1.94
CA LEU A 140 -7.85 -8.73 2.77
C LEU A 140 -8.33 -10.10 2.23
N PRO A 141 -7.56 -11.18 2.44
CA PRO A 141 -8.02 -12.54 2.14
C PRO A 141 -9.33 -12.84 2.85
N THR A 142 -10.21 -13.61 2.21
CA THR A 142 -11.56 -13.84 2.75
C THR A 142 -11.52 -14.72 3.99
N ALA A 143 -10.91 -15.90 3.89
CA ALA A 143 -10.98 -16.91 4.95
C ALA A 143 -10.59 -16.44 6.36
N PRO A 144 -9.49 -15.69 6.60
CA PRO A 144 -9.12 -15.25 7.94
C PRO A 144 -9.93 -14.06 8.48
N TYR A 145 -10.71 -13.37 7.62
CA TYR A 145 -11.36 -12.11 7.96
C TYR A 145 -12.85 -12.07 7.67
N GLN A 146 -13.43 -13.20 7.28
CA GLN A 146 -14.87 -13.33 7.06
C GLN A 146 -15.62 -13.39 8.39
N VAL A 147 -16.78 -12.75 8.43
CA VAL A 147 -17.61 -12.66 9.65
C VAL A 147 -19.04 -13.17 9.44
N GLY A 148 -19.36 -13.64 8.25
CA GLY A 148 -20.69 -14.16 7.88
C GLY A 148 -21.11 -13.69 6.49
N ASN A 149 -22.39 -13.92 6.17
CA ASN A 149 -22.98 -13.51 4.90
C ASN A 149 -24.13 -12.53 5.14
N VAL A 150 -24.28 -11.51 4.31
CA VAL A 150 -25.34 -10.49 4.43
C VAL A 150 -26.75 -11.07 4.40
N ARG A 151 -26.93 -12.31 3.91
CA ARG A 151 -28.22 -13.00 3.87
C ARG A 151 -28.59 -13.66 5.19
N ASP A 152 -27.60 -13.92 6.05
CA ASP A 152 -27.75 -14.78 7.23
C ASP A 152 -27.55 -14.01 8.55
N VAL A 153 -26.91 -12.83 8.49
CA VAL A 153 -26.54 -12.07 9.69
C VAL A 153 -27.07 -10.63 9.65
N ASP A 154 -27.37 -10.07 10.80
CA ASP A 154 -27.63 -8.64 10.95
C ASP A 154 -26.30 -7.87 10.90
N LEU A 155 -26.17 -7.00 9.92
CA LEU A 155 -24.94 -6.24 9.71
C LEU A 155 -24.59 -5.33 10.90
N ARG A 156 -25.57 -4.82 11.63
CA ARG A 156 -25.36 -3.99 12.82
C ARG A 156 -24.78 -4.81 13.97
N ASP A 157 -25.26 -6.03 14.14
CA ASP A 157 -24.74 -6.96 15.16
C ASP A 157 -23.30 -7.37 14.84
N VAL A 158 -23.05 -7.74 13.59
CA VAL A 158 -21.69 -8.08 13.10
C VAL A 158 -20.74 -6.91 13.29
N TRP A 159 -21.15 -5.71 12.88
CA TRP A 159 -20.34 -4.51 13.04
C TRP A 159 -19.96 -4.24 14.49
N SER A 160 -20.88 -4.46 15.41
CA SER A 160 -20.70 -4.08 16.81
C SER A 160 -19.98 -5.14 17.65
N ARG A 161 -20.06 -6.44 17.27
CA ARG A 161 -19.69 -7.55 18.13
C ARG A 161 -18.64 -8.50 17.57
N SER A 162 -18.38 -8.47 16.23
CA SER A 162 -17.41 -9.39 15.64
C SER A 162 -15.97 -8.96 15.92
N PRO A 163 -15.15 -9.80 16.58
CA PRO A 163 -13.72 -9.52 16.79
C PRO A 163 -12.95 -9.50 15.47
N GLU A 164 -13.33 -10.35 14.51
CA GLU A 164 -12.71 -10.41 13.18
C GLU A 164 -12.94 -9.14 12.37
N LEU A 165 -14.08 -8.46 12.60
CA LEU A 165 -14.36 -7.15 12.03
C LEU A 165 -13.70 -6.05 12.85
N GLY A 166 -13.73 -6.15 14.17
CA GLY A 166 -13.30 -5.13 15.12
C GLY A 166 -11.81 -5.03 15.37
N PHE A 167 -10.97 -5.84 14.73
CA PHE A 167 -9.55 -5.93 15.05
C PHE A 167 -8.78 -4.60 15.02
N THR A 168 -9.22 -3.62 14.23
CA THR A 168 -8.61 -2.29 14.20
C THR A 168 -9.19 -1.34 15.24
N ARG A 169 -10.45 -1.54 15.68
CA ARG A 169 -11.07 -0.75 16.75
C ARG A 169 -10.57 -1.17 18.13
N ASP A 170 -10.46 -2.49 18.29
CA ASP A 170 -10.04 -3.13 19.52
C ASP A 170 -8.53 -3.39 19.51
N THR A 171 -7.80 -2.60 18.73
CA THR A 171 -6.40 -2.84 18.38
C THR A 171 -5.57 -3.10 19.61
N ARG A 172 -4.86 -4.18 19.53
CA ARG A 172 -3.89 -4.58 20.53
C ARG A 172 -2.49 -4.25 19.99
N VAL A 173 -1.86 -3.30 20.63
CA VAL A 173 -0.46 -2.96 20.35
C VAL A 173 0.44 -4.16 20.62
N ASP A 174 -0.01 -5.08 21.47
CA ASP A 174 0.61 -6.37 21.78
C ASP A 174 0.60 -7.37 20.61
N GLU A 175 -0.25 -7.18 19.61
CA GLU A 175 -0.20 -7.97 18.37
C GLU A 175 0.88 -7.51 17.39
N LEU A 176 1.48 -6.36 17.62
CA LEU A 176 2.57 -5.85 16.80
C LEU A 176 3.85 -6.67 17.05
N TRP A 177 4.65 -6.81 16.01
CA TRP A 177 5.90 -7.56 16.07
C TRP A 177 7.01 -6.89 15.26
N GLY A 178 8.24 -7.37 15.41
CA GLY A 178 9.40 -6.80 14.75
C GLY A 178 9.57 -5.31 15.09
N PHE A 179 9.97 -4.51 14.13
CA PHE A 179 10.18 -3.07 14.31
C PHE A 179 8.93 -2.36 14.84
N CYS A 180 7.74 -2.72 14.37
CA CYS A 180 6.52 -2.02 14.76
C CYS A 180 6.15 -2.20 16.24
N ALA A 181 6.59 -3.26 16.90
CA ALA A 181 6.32 -3.50 18.33
C ALA A 181 6.98 -2.45 19.23
N THR A 182 8.12 -1.88 18.81
CA THR A 182 8.91 -0.90 19.58
C THR A 182 8.87 0.51 18.99
N CYS A 183 8.08 0.72 17.92
CA CYS A 183 8.01 1.98 17.21
C CYS A 183 7.31 3.07 18.04
N ASP A 184 7.82 4.30 18.01
CA ASP A 184 7.23 5.46 18.70
C ASP A 184 5.81 5.80 18.22
N PHE A 185 5.47 5.42 16.97
CA PHE A 185 4.14 5.64 16.38
C PHE A 185 3.18 4.45 16.52
N LYS A 186 3.53 3.43 17.30
CA LYS A 186 2.76 2.17 17.37
C LYS A 186 1.29 2.35 17.75
N ASP A 187 1.01 3.26 18.70
CA ASP A 187 -0.33 3.49 19.22
C ASP A 187 -1.27 4.15 18.18
N VAL A 188 -0.72 4.92 17.25
CA VAL A 188 -1.47 5.59 16.19
C VAL A 188 -1.45 4.78 14.90
N CYS A 189 -0.26 4.30 14.49
CA CYS A 189 -0.05 3.60 13.22
C CYS A 189 -0.58 2.17 13.21
N GLN A 190 -0.42 1.46 14.34
CA GLN A 190 -0.87 0.07 14.50
C GLN A 190 -0.30 -0.89 13.45
N GLY A 191 0.98 -0.71 13.08
CA GLY A 191 1.67 -1.56 12.12
C GLY A 191 1.31 -1.32 10.65
N GLY A 192 0.65 -0.21 10.33
CA GLY A 192 0.34 0.18 8.95
C GLY A 192 -0.84 -0.57 8.34
N CYS A 193 -0.84 -0.73 7.02
CA CYS A 193 -1.92 -1.39 6.29
C CYS A 193 -1.94 -2.91 6.56
N SER A 194 -3.02 -3.40 7.15
CA SER A 194 -3.21 -4.82 7.46
C SER A 194 -3.19 -5.72 6.22
N PHE A 195 -3.73 -5.24 5.09
CA PHE A 195 -3.68 -5.98 3.83
C PHE A 195 -2.24 -6.20 3.36
N MET A 196 -1.43 -5.14 3.33
CA MET A 196 -0.05 -5.23 2.87
C MET A 196 0.77 -6.20 3.73
N THR A 197 0.65 -6.09 5.05
CA THR A 197 1.40 -6.96 5.97
C THR A 197 0.92 -8.41 5.92
N HIS A 198 -0.39 -8.63 5.80
CA HIS A 198 -0.93 -9.99 5.72
C HIS A 198 -0.49 -10.70 4.43
N THR A 199 -0.58 -10.03 3.28
CA THR A 199 -0.19 -10.63 2.00
C THR A 199 1.32 -10.82 1.85
N THR A 200 2.12 -10.15 2.69
CA THR A 200 3.58 -10.32 2.73
C THR A 200 3.98 -11.43 3.72
N PHE A 201 3.41 -11.43 4.93
CA PHE A 201 3.90 -12.27 6.03
C PHE A 201 2.88 -13.29 6.56
N GLY A 202 1.72 -13.42 5.96
CA GLY A 202 0.63 -14.26 6.48
C GLY A 202 -0.03 -13.71 7.76
N ARG A 203 0.45 -12.59 8.31
CA ARG A 203 -0.07 -11.93 9.52
C ARG A 203 0.07 -10.42 9.49
N ARG A 204 -0.69 -9.71 10.32
CA ARG A 204 -0.68 -8.25 10.49
C ARG A 204 0.46 -7.77 11.40
N GLY A 205 0.63 -6.45 11.51
CA GLY A 205 1.32 -5.81 12.62
C GLY A 205 2.80 -5.51 12.46
N ASN A 206 3.38 -5.65 11.24
CA ASN A 206 4.78 -5.25 11.00
C ASN A 206 4.99 -4.87 9.51
N ASN A 207 4.81 -3.61 9.17
CA ASN A 207 4.92 -3.16 7.79
C ASN A 207 6.34 -2.68 7.47
N PRO A 208 7.06 -3.31 6.51
CA PRO A 208 8.40 -2.90 6.13
C PRO A 208 8.40 -1.66 5.22
N PHE A 209 7.29 -1.36 4.53
CA PHE A 209 7.18 -0.25 3.58
C PHE A 209 6.83 1.06 4.31
N CYS A 210 7.69 1.47 5.23
CA CYS A 210 7.48 2.60 6.12
C CYS A 210 8.66 3.57 6.07
N TYR A 211 8.40 4.85 5.75
CA TYR A 211 9.44 5.88 5.69
C TYR A 211 10.18 6.01 7.02
N HIS A 212 9.45 6.12 8.13
CA HIS A 212 10.04 6.22 9.46
C HIS A 212 10.96 5.03 9.77
N ARG A 213 10.49 3.80 9.50
CA ARG A 213 11.28 2.58 9.72
C ARG A 213 12.58 2.58 8.94
N VAL A 214 12.53 2.85 7.64
CA VAL A 214 13.71 2.90 6.77
C VAL A 214 14.72 3.91 7.29
N THR A 215 14.27 5.12 7.64
CA THR A 215 15.18 6.16 8.15
C THR A 215 15.77 5.85 9.52
N GLN A 216 15.05 5.13 10.39
CA GLN A 216 15.61 4.68 11.67
C GLN A 216 16.65 3.58 11.49
N LEU A 217 16.42 2.63 10.59
CA LEU A 217 17.40 1.59 10.25
C LEU A 217 18.64 2.19 9.57
N GLN A 218 18.45 3.12 8.65
CA GLN A 218 19.57 3.82 8.01
C GLN A 218 20.51 4.50 9.01
N LYS A 219 19.97 5.15 10.06
CA LYS A 219 20.79 5.73 11.14
C LYS A 219 21.63 4.70 11.89
N GLN A 220 21.24 3.44 11.83
CA GLN A 220 21.96 2.31 12.43
C GLN A 220 22.91 1.61 11.43
N GLY A 221 23.01 2.13 10.19
CA GLY A 221 23.77 1.52 9.12
C GLY A 221 23.12 0.25 8.56
N LEU A 222 21.79 0.13 8.68
CA LEU A 222 21.02 -1.04 8.30
C LEU A 222 19.93 -0.69 7.29
N ARG A 223 19.54 -1.68 6.50
CA ARG A 223 18.32 -1.68 5.69
C ARG A 223 17.65 -3.04 5.73
N GLU A 224 16.40 -3.10 5.33
CA GLU A 224 15.65 -4.34 5.22
C GLU A 224 15.22 -4.60 3.78
N ASN A 225 15.27 -5.87 3.42
CA ASN A 225 14.65 -6.43 2.24
C ASN A 225 13.58 -7.45 2.61
N ILE A 226 12.76 -7.84 1.64
CA ILE A 226 11.87 -8.99 1.76
C ILE A 226 12.35 -10.08 0.81
N ARG A 227 12.34 -11.32 1.28
CA ARG A 227 12.70 -12.50 0.50
C ARG A 227 11.55 -13.49 0.54
N GLN A 228 11.10 -13.94 -0.62
CA GLN A 228 10.06 -14.97 -0.68
C GLN A 228 10.59 -16.30 -0.15
N THR A 229 9.89 -16.87 0.81
CA THR A 229 10.18 -18.18 1.42
C THR A 229 9.27 -19.27 0.86
N GLU A 230 8.02 -18.92 0.55
CA GLU A 230 7.07 -19.83 -0.06
C GLU A 230 6.37 -19.14 -1.24
N PRO A 231 6.32 -19.77 -2.42
CA PRO A 231 5.60 -19.22 -3.56
C PRO A 231 4.09 -19.24 -3.31
N ALA A 232 3.36 -18.40 -4.02
CA ALA A 232 1.91 -18.45 -4.04
C ALA A 232 1.42 -19.77 -4.69
N PRO A 233 0.33 -20.38 -4.20
CA PRO A 233 -0.16 -21.67 -4.71
C PRO A 233 -0.70 -21.65 -6.16
N GLY A 234 -0.88 -20.47 -6.77
CA GLY A 234 -1.44 -20.33 -8.13
C GLY A 234 -2.97 -20.31 -8.16
N LEU A 235 -3.61 -20.00 -7.03
CA LEU A 235 -5.06 -19.84 -6.90
C LEU A 235 -5.48 -18.38 -7.09
N PRO A 236 -6.76 -18.10 -7.42
CA PRO A 236 -7.26 -16.73 -7.42
C PRO A 236 -7.07 -16.04 -6.06
N TYR A 237 -6.56 -14.81 -6.07
CA TYR A 237 -6.32 -13.99 -4.86
C TYR A 237 -5.37 -14.59 -3.83
N ASP A 238 -4.52 -15.51 -4.23
CA ASP A 238 -3.50 -16.10 -3.37
C ASP A 238 -2.32 -15.16 -3.13
N PHE A 239 -1.49 -15.53 -2.18
CA PHE A 239 -0.23 -14.85 -1.84
C PHE A 239 0.78 -15.90 -1.36
N GLY A 240 2.06 -15.54 -1.50
CA GLY A 240 3.17 -16.32 -0.94
C GLY A 240 3.48 -15.89 0.48
N THR A 241 4.58 -16.40 1.00
CA THR A 241 5.14 -15.98 2.29
C THR A 241 6.51 -15.35 2.08
N PHE A 242 6.75 -14.26 2.78
CA PHE A 242 8.04 -13.56 2.76
C PHE A 242 8.59 -13.46 4.18
N GLU A 243 9.90 -13.33 4.26
CA GLU A 243 10.61 -12.96 5.48
C GLU A 243 11.33 -11.62 5.29
N ILE A 244 11.62 -10.95 6.39
CA ILE A 244 12.46 -9.76 6.40
C ILE A 244 13.90 -10.21 6.49
N VAL A 245 14.75 -9.67 5.60
CA VAL A 245 16.19 -9.84 5.60
C VAL A 245 16.83 -8.50 5.90
N GLU A 246 17.59 -8.44 6.99
CA GLU A 246 18.37 -7.27 7.36
C GLU A 246 19.73 -7.30 6.66
N GLU A 247 20.13 -6.18 6.11
CA GLU A 247 21.37 -5.99 5.36
C GLU A 247 22.08 -4.71 5.84
N ALA A 248 23.39 -4.60 5.60
CA ALA A 248 24.09 -3.35 5.78
C ALA A 248 23.52 -2.29 4.84
N TRP A 249 23.40 -1.05 5.33
CA TRP A 249 23.05 0.08 4.48
C TRP A 249 24.14 0.29 3.42
N ASN A 250 23.73 0.47 2.18
CA ASN A 250 24.60 0.84 1.07
C ASN A 250 24.40 2.32 0.74
N ASP A 251 25.42 3.15 0.90
CA ASP A 251 25.34 4.58 0.59
C ASP A 251 25.15 4.84 -0.91
N ASP A 252 25.65 3.93 -1.75
CA ASP A 252 25.52 3.96 -3.20
C ASP A 252 24.22 3.27 -3.69
N TRP A 253 23.24 3.15 -2.84
CA TRP A 253 21.99 2.42 -3.12
C TRP A 253 21.24 2.94 -4.38
N ARG A 254 21.45 4.20 -4.77
CA ARG A 254 20.85 4.76 -5.99
C ARG A 254 21.44 4.15 -7.26
N ASP A 255 22.68 3.70 -7.19
CA ASP A 255 23.42 3.07 -8.29
C ASP A 255 23.19 1.55 -8.36
N GLU A 256 22.45 0.97 -7.40
CA GLU A 256 22.10 -0.44 -7.44
C GLU A 256 21.24 -0.77 -8.67
N PRO A 257 21.46 -1.97 -9.27
CA PRO A 257 20.70 -2.38 -10.45
C PRO A 257 19.19 -2.29 -10.20
N ARG A 258 18.50 -1.62 -11.12
CA ARG A 258 17.05 -1.55 -11.17
C ARG A 258 16.52 -2.70 -12.03
N LEU A 259 15.27 -3.06 -11.81
CA LEU A 259 14.62 -4.05 -12.64
C LEU A 259 14.44 -3.47 -14.05
N ASP A 260 15.06 -4.13 -15.04
CA ASP A 260 14.93 -3.72 -16.44
C ASP A 260 13.53 -4.03 -16.95
N ARG A 261 12.78 -2.99 -17.27
CA ARG A 261 11.44 -3.08 -17.82
C ARG A 261 11.45 -3.75 -19.20
N ASP A 262 12.46 -3.49 -20.00
CA ASP A 262 12.54 -3.98 -21.38
C ASP A 262 12.96 -5.46 -21.41
N ALA A 263 13.71 -5.92 -20.42
CA ALA A 263 13.93 -7.35 -20.20
C ALA A 263 12.63 -8.10 -19.87
N GLY A 264 11.65 -7.43 -19.30
CA GLY A 264 10.30 -7.97 -19.04
C GLY A 264 9.39 -7.99 -20.28
N SER A 265 9.60 -7.13 -21.27
CA SER A 265 8.78 -7.07 -22.49
C SER A 265 9.07 -8.21 -23.45
N SER A 266 10.24 -8.84 -23.38
CA SER A 266 10.57 -10.06 -24.12
C SER A 266 10.10 -11.35 -23.41
N VAL A 267 9.73 -11.28 -22.15
CA VAL A 267 9.04 -12.36 -21.47
C VAL A 267 7.60 -12.35 -21.98
N GLN A 268 7.29 -13.20 -22.94
CA GLN A 268 5.91 -13.60 -23.17
C GLN A 268 5.35 -13.96 -21.79
N VAL A 269 4.46 -13.10 -21.26
CA VAL A 269 3.70 -13.38 -20.06
C VAL A 269 2.82 -14.58 -20.41
N THR A 270 3.37 -15.76 -20.33
CA THR A 270 2.58 -16.97 -20.29
C THR A 270 1.85 -16.89 -18.97
N LEU A 271 0.69 -16.25 -19.00
CA LEU A 271 -0.25 -16.31 -17.88
C LEU A 271 -0.58 -17.79 -17.75
N SER A 272 0.11 -18.47 -16.84
CA SER A 272 -0.34 -19.78 -16.40
C SER A 272 -1.78 -19.59 -15.96
N PRO A 273 -2.75 -20.28 -16.56
CA PRO A 273 -4.14 -20.13 -16.15
C PRO A 273 -4.17 -20.47 -14.66
N ARG A 274 -4.46 -19.47 -13.82
CA ARG A 274 -4.71 -19.75 -12.40
C ARG A 274 -5.83 -20.77 -12.36
N ARG A 275 -5.58 -21.89 -11.72
CA ARG A 275 -6.54 -23.00 -11.66
C ARG A 275 -7.84 -22.46 -11.09
N GLY A 276 -8.86 -22.37 -11.94
CA GLY A 276 -10.21 -22.12 -11.47
C GLY A 276 -10.55 -23.18 -10.43
N THR A 277 -11.20 -22.80 -9.35
CA THR A 277 -11.83 -23.75 -8.44
C THR A 277 -12.68 -24.67 -9.29
N ALA A 278 -12.29 -25.92 -9.40
CA ALA A 278 -13.22 -26.94 -9.86
C ALA A 278 -14.43 -26.84 -8.93
N ALA A 279 -15.57 -26.49 -9.49
CA ALA A 279 -16.83 -26.53 -8.76
C ALA A 279 -16.99 -27.96 -8.22
N ALA A 280 -17.02 -28.08 -6.89
CA ALA A 280 -17.52 -29.26 -6.22
C ALA A 280 -19.01 -29.11 -5.99
#